data_203a045a5644498ea9233fadd0e3326b
#
_entry.id   203a045a5644498ea9233fadd0e3326b
#
_cell.length_a   1.000
_cell.length_b   1.000
_cell.length_c   1.000
_cell.angle_alpha   90.00
_cell.angle_beta   90.00
_cell.angle_gamma   90.00
#
_symmetry.space_group_name_H-M   'P 1'
#
loop_
_entity.id
_entity.type
_entity.pdbx_description
1 polymer ?
#
loop_
_entity_poly.entity_id
_entity_poly.type
_entity_poly.pdbx_seq_one_letter_code
_entity_poly.pdbx_strand_id
1 'polypeptide(L)'
;MTTASDMPVPFPFAAITGQPQLRQALLLAAVDPGLGGVLIEGPRGTAKTTAARALAQLLPGAPFVTLPLGASLESLVGTLDLGQALAGHALKFAPGLLARAHGGVLYVDEINLLPDALIDSLLDAAASGVNVVERDGISHRHAARFVLVGTMNPEEGTLRPQLLDRFGLCVQLRNIGDAAERQAIVRARLAFDVDPQGFRAKHAQAEAELAAVLVAARAAVADASALSYSDDVHEAVGTLCIASQVDGLRADLVMLRSARAGCSGWRVPMPLPRLRLPACADAATRPRPRAGRDWR
;
A
#
# COMPACT_ATOMS: atom_id res chain seq x y z
N MET A 1 -29.00 2.45 8.59
CA MET A 1 -28.33 3.63 8.00
C MET A 1 -27.56 4.31 9.12
N THR A 2 -26.27 4.01 9.26
CA THR A 2 -25.38 4.68 10.23
C THR A 2 -25.16 6.10 9.71
N THR A 3 -25.55 7.10 10.46
CA THR A 3 -25.36 8.50 10.11
C THR A 3 -23.85 8.83 10.07
N ALA A 4 -23.43 9.74 9.21
CA ALA A 4 -22.03 10.17 9.03
C ALA A 4 -21.38 10.71 10.33
N SER A 5 -22.17 10.88 11.40
CA SER A 5 -21.76 11.36 12.73
C SER A 5 -21.11 10.29 13.62
N ASP A 6 -21.17 8.99 13.26
CA ASP A 6 -20.78 7.89 14.17
C ASP A 6 -19.39 7.29 13.83
N MET A 7 -18.71 7.83 12.82
CA MET A 7 -17.37 7.37 12.48
C MET A 7 -16.32 8.00 13.42
N PRO A 8 -15.45 7.19 14.03
CA PRO A 8 -14.42 7.73 14.91
C PRO A 8 -13.52 8.70 14.14
N VAL A 9 -13.24 9.84 14.77
CA VAL A 9 -12.36 10.88 14.20
C VAL A 9 -11.00 10.24 13.89
N PRO A 10 -10.48 10.34 12.65
CA PRO A 10 -9.19 9.73 12.32
C PRO A 10 -8.03 10.55 12.87
N PHE A 11 -6.96 9.87 13.28
CA PHE A 11 -5.72 10.47 13.71
C PHE A 11 -5.03 11.18 12.53
N PRO A 12 -4.50 12.43 12.68
CA PRO A 12 -3.87 13.15 11.57
C PRO A 12 -2.56 12.48 11.13
N PHE A 13 -2.35 12.36 9.82
CA PHE A 13 -1.16 11.73 9.25
C PHE A 13 0.12 12.51 9.59
N ALA A 14 0.03 13.84 9.59
CA ALA A 14 1.15 14.72 9.94
C ALA A 14 1.64 14.51 11.39
N ALA A 15 0.78 14.02 12.29
CA ALA A 15 1.12 13.74 13.68
C ALA A 15 1.72 12.35 13.90
N ILE A 16 1.81 11.50 12.88
CA ILE A 16 2.46 10.17 12.98
C ILE A 16 3.96 10.40 13.09
N THR A 17 4.54 10.01 14.23
CA THR A 17 5.98 10.07 14.53
C THR A 17 6.54 8.68 14.76
N GLY A 18 7.87 8.54 14.76
CA GLY A 18 8.55 7.29 15.08
C GLY A 18 8.56 6.22 13.99
N GLN A 19 7.99 6.49 12.82
CA GLN A 19 7.87 5.53 11.73
C GLN A 19 8.15 6.19 10.36
N PRO A 20 9.35 6.75 10.13
CA PRO A 20 9.64 7.51 8.91
C PRO A 20 9.53 6.67 7.64
N GLN A 21 9.96 5.40 7.67
CA GLN A 21 9.88 4.49 6.53
C GLN A 21 8.43 4.16 6.16
N LEU A 22 7.58 3.92 7.16
CA LEU A 22 6.15 3.70 6.95
C LEU A 22 5.49 4.91 6.29
N ARG A 23 5.71 6.09 6.85
CA ARG A 23 5.17 7.33 6.30
C ARG A 23 5.57 7.53 4.85
N GLN A 24 6.86 7.32 4.55
CA GLN A 24 7.40 7.46 3.20
C GLN A 24 6.78 6.46 2.23
N ALA A 25 6.73 5.17 2.58
CA ALA A 25 6.16 4.15 1.71
C ALA A 25 4.68 4.42 1.41
N LEU A 26 3.90 4.81 2.41
CA LEU A 26 2.49 5.15 2.25
C LEU A 26 2.31 6.36 1.33
N LEU A 27 3.13 7.39 1.48
CA LEU A 27 3.05 8.58 0.64
C LEU A 27 3.50 8.30 -0.80
N LEU A 28 4.56 7.51 -1.03
CA LEU A 28 4.96 7.07 -2.37
C LEU A 28 3.85 6.28 -3.08
N ALA A 29 3.23 5.33 -2.37
CA ALA A 29 2.12 4.56 -2.91
C ALA A 29 0.86 5.43 -3.16
N ALA A 30 0.67 6.49 -2.36
CA ALA A 30 -0.40 7.44 -2.59
C ALA A 30 -0.14 8.32 -3.82
N VAL A 31 1.10 8.69 -4.10
CA VAL A 31 1.49 9.42 -5.33
C VAL A 31 1.31 8.55 -6.55
N ASP A 32 1.86 7.33 -6.55
CA ASP A 32 1.70 6.36 -7.64
C ASP A 32 1.11 5.04 -7.15
N PRO A 33 -0.22 4.87 -7.18
CA PRO A 33 -0.86 3.60 -6.84
C PRO A 33 -0.39 2.41 -7.70
N GLY A 34 0.12 2.67 -8.90
CA GLY A 34 0.69 1.66 -9.80
C GLY A 34 2.00 1.04 -9.32
N LEU A 35 2.53 1.47 -8.17
CA LEU A 35 3.67 0.80 -7.50
C LEU A 35 3.34 -0.64 -7.07
N GLY A 36 2.05 -1.02 -6.97
CA GLY A 36 1.65 -2.38 -6.61
C GLY A 36 1.39 -2.57 -5.11
N GLY A 37 1.22 -1.48 -4.35
CA GLY A 37 0.86 -1.50 -2.94
C GLY A 37 2.03 -1.52 -1.96
N VAL A 38 1.67 -1.42 -0.67
CA VAL A 38 2.59 -1.43 0.47
C VAL A 38 2.26 -2.61 1.37
N LEU A 39 3.23 -3.49 1.62
CA LEU A 39 3.17 -4.49 2.66
C LEU A 39 3.85 -3.94 3.93
N ILE A 40 3.14 -3.96 5.05
CA ILE A 40 3.64 -3.49 6.34
C ILE A 40 3.78 -4.69 7.27
N GLU A 41 5.01 -5.12 7.46
CA GLU A 41 5.35 -6.19 8.39
C GLU A 41 5.67 -5.61 9.77
N GLY A 42 5.24 -6.26 10.82
CA GLY A 42 5.63 -5.87 12.17
C GLY A 42 4.66 -6.29 13.26
N PRO A 43 5.06 -6.13 14.52
CA PRO A 43 4.29 -6.57 15.67
C PRO A 43 2.95 -5.83 15.78
N ARG A 44 2.04 -6.40 16.56
CA ARG A 44 0.76 -5.75 16.91
C ARG A 44 0.99 -4.44 17.65
N GLY A 45 0.07 -3.50 17.52
CA GLY A 45 0.14 -2.22 18.25
C GLY A 45 1.09 -1.16 17.66
N THR A 46 1.67 -1.38 16.47
CA THR A 46 2.57 -0.43 15.80
C THR A 46 1.84 0.61 14.92
N ALA A 47 0.55 0.84 15.16
CA ALA A 47 -0.31 1.84 14.50
C ALA A 47 -0.46 1.67 12.97
N LYS A 48 -0.30 0.46 12.41
CA LYS A 48 -0.43 0.16 10.98
C LYS A 48 -1.77 0.63 10.40
N THR A 49 -2.88 0.20 11.01
CA THR A 49 -4.24 0.59 10.61
C THR A 49 -4.49 2.09 10.75
N THR A 50 -3.96 2.69 11.83
CA THR A 50 -4.07 4.14 12.06
C THR A 50 -3.39 4.92 10.93
N ALA A 51 -2.19 4.51 10.53
CA ALA A 51 -1.45 5.16 9.45
C ALA A 51 -2.15 5.02 8.09
N ALA A 52 -2.67 3.83 7.76
CA ALA A 52 -3.41 3.62 6.52
C ALA A 52 -4.71 4.44 6.47
N ARG A 53 -5.44 4.52 7.58
CA ARG A 53 -6.65 5.33 7.68
C ARG A 53 -6.36 6.83 7.61
N ALA A 54 -5.27 7.27 8.24
CA ALA A 54 -4.82 8.66 8.19
C ALA A 54 -4.39 9.05 6.76
N LEU A 55 -3.74 8.15 6.02
CA LEU A 55 -3.40 8.37 4.61
C LEU A 55 -4.63 8.67 3.75
N ALA A 56 -5.73 7.93 3.94
CA ALA A 56 -6.95 8.15 3.18
C ALA A 56 -7.52 9.57 3.39
N GLN A 57 -7.30 10.16 4.57
CA GLN A 57 -7.74 11.53 4.86
C GLN A 57 -6.95 12.62 4.12
N LEU A 58 -5.72 12.32 3.70
CA LEU A 58 -4.92 13.23 2.87
C LEU A 58 -5.38 13.25 1.42
N LEU A 59 -6.14 12.25 0.99
CA LEU A 59 -6.63 12.14 -0.38
C LEU A 59 -8.05 12.72 -0.46
N PRO A 60 -8.29 13.80 -1.21
CA PRO A 60 -9.60 14.44 -1.27
C PRO A 60 -10.70 13.47 -1.76
N GLY A 61 -11.72 13.26 -0.92
CA GLY A 61 -12.85 12.39 -1.23
C GLY A 61 -12.54 10.91 -1.36
N ALA A 62 -11.34 10.47 -0.96
CA ALA A 62 -10.90 9.08 -1.11
C ALA A 62 -11.64 8.15 -0.13
N PRO A 63 -12.24 7.05 -0.60
CA PRO A 63 -12.80 6.04 0.27
C PRO A 63 -11.69 5.28 0.99
N PHE A 64 -11.94 4.92 2.25
CA PHE A 64 -11.16 3.94 3.00
C PHE A 64 -11.96 2.65 3.09
N VAL A 65 -11.53 1.64 2.34
CA VAL A 65 -12.22 0.34 2.27
C VAL A 65 -11.37 -0.70 2.97
N THR A 66 -11.97 -1.45 3.88
CA THR A 66 -11.32 -2.57 4.56
C THR A 66 -11.81 -3.89 3.95
N LEU A 67 -10.89 -4.79 3.61
CA LEU A 67 -11.22 -6.16 3.23
C LEU A 67 -11.31 -7.03 4.48
N PRO A 68 -12.47 -7.62 4.78
CA PRO A 68 -12.60 -8.59 5.87
C PRO A 68 -11.89 -9.90 5.55
N LEU A 69 -11.31 -10.58 6.55
CA LEU A 69 -10.67 -11.89 6.38
C LEU A 69 -11.60 -12.96 5.80
N GLY A 70 -12.90 -12.89 6.13
CA GLY A 70 -13.92 -13.81 5.61
C GLY A 70 -14.52 -13.37 4.27
N ALA A 71 -13.94 -12.45 3.53
CA ALA A 71 -14.46 -12.01 2.24
C ALA A 71 -14.40 -13.14 1.21
N SER A 72 -15.46 -13.23 0.38
CA SER A 72 -15.44 -14.09 -0.80
C SER A 72 -14.82 -13.37 -1.99
N LEU A 73 -14.35 -14.12 -2.99
CA LEU A 73 -13.85 -13.56 -4.24
C LEU A 73 -14.91 -12.67 -4.91
N GLU A 74 -16.17 -13.10 -4.92
CA GLU A 74 -17.29 -12.32 -5.48
C GLU A 74 -17.49 -10.99 -4.75
N SER A 75 -17.36 -10.98 -3.42
CA SER A 75 -17.45 -9.73 -2.66
C SER A 75 -16.29 -8.77 -2.95
N LEU A 76 -15.12 -9.31 -3.30
CA LEU A 76 -13.94 -8.54 -3.68
C LEU A 76 -14.10 -7.94 -5.08
N VAL A 77 -14.29 -8.78 -6.10
CA VAL A 77 -14.27 -8.37 -7.51
C VAL A 77 -15.62 -7.81 -7.98
N GLY A 78 -16.71 -8.17 -7.33
CA GLY A 78 -18.09 -7.91 -7.77
C GLY A 78 -18.69 -9.09 -8.51
N THR A 79 -19.97 -8.99 -8.85
CA THR A 79 -20.71 -10.05 -9.53
C THR A 79 -21.63 -9.50 -10.62
N LEU A 80 -21.96 -10.35 -11.58
CA LEU A 80 -22.95 -10.07 -12.63
C LEU A 80 -24.29 -10.69 -12.25
N ASP A 81 -25.35 -9.91 -12.18
CA ASP A 81 -26.70 -10.38 -11.91
C ASP A 81 -27.35 -10.92 -13.19
N LEU A 82 -27.14 -12.22 -13.40
CA LEU A 82 -27.71 -12.96 -14.55
C LEU A 82 -29.21 -13.18 -14.42
N GLY A 83 -29.76 -13.18 -13.21
CA GLY A 83 -31.20 -13.38 -13.00
C GLY A 83 -32.02 -12.25 -13.64
N GLN A 84 -31.54 -11.02 -13.58
CA GLN A 84 -32.19 -9.89 -14.24
C GLN A 84 -32.06 -9.95 -15.77
N ALA A 85 -30.90 -10.39 -16.28
CA ALA A 85 -30.70 -10.58 -17.72
C ALA A 85 -31.64 -11.64 -18.31
N LEU A 86 -31.83 -12.77 -17.60
CA LEU A 86 -32.78 -13.83 -18.01
C LEU A 86 -34.24 -13.38 -17.93
N ALA A 87 -34.58 -12.41 -17.09
CA ALA A 87 -35.90 -11.79 -17.01
C ALA A 87 -36.14 -10.70 -18.08
N GLY A 88 -35.23 -10.56 -19.05
CA GLY A 88 -35.35 -9.56 -20.14
C GLY A 88 -34.91 -8.13 -19.76
N HIS A 89 -34.27 -7.97 -18.60
CA HIS A 89 -33.69 -6.70 -18.16
C HIS A 89 -32.21 -6.59 -18.59
N ALA A 90 -31.69 -5.38 -18.61
CA ALA A 90 -30.26 -5.16 -18.88
C ALA A 90 -29.40 -5.83 -17.82
N LEU A 91 -28.30 -6.46 -18.26
CA LEU A 91 -27.30 -7.06 -17.36
C LEU A 91 -26.82 -6.01 -16.34
N LYS A 92 -26.93 -6.30 -15.05
CA LYS A 92 -26.52 -5.40 -13.98
C LYS A 92 -25.26 -5.91 -13.29
N PHE A 93 -24.24 -5.07 -13.25
CA PHE A 93 -23.04 -5.32 -12.43
C PHE A 93 -23.28 -4.85 -11.00
N ALA A 94 -23.04 -5.75 -10.04
CA ALA A 94 -23.01 -5.44 -8.63
C ALA A 94 -21.54 -5.19 -8.21
N PRO A 95 -21.16 -3.92 -7.91
CA PRO A 95 -19.77 -3.57 -7.64
C PRO A 95 -19.26 -4.19 -6.33
N GLY A 96 -18.08 -4.82 -6.40
CA GLY A 96 -17.36 -5.36 -5.24
C GLY A 96 -16.50 -4.31 -4.52
N LEU A 97 -15.65 -4.80 -3.60
CA LEU A 97 -14.78 -3.94 -2.80
C LEU A 97 -13.73 -3.22 -3.66
N LEU A 98 -13.23 -3.83 -4.74
CA LEU A 98 -12.29 -3.20 -5.68
C LEU A 98 -12.89 -1.96 -6.35
N ALA A 99 -14.15 -2.04 -6.77
CA ALA A 99 -14.85 -0.89 -7.35
C ALA A 99 -15.07 0.23 -6.31
N ARG A 100 -15.43 -0.15 -5.08
CA ARG A 100 -15.65 0.79 -3.98
C ARG A 100 -14.37 1.46 -3.50
N ALA A 101 -13.21 0.81 -3.63
CA ALA A 101 -11.91 1.35 -3.25
C ALA A 101 -11.32 2.29 -4.31
N HIS A 102 -11.93 2.38 -5.50
CA HIS A 102 -11.40 3.20 -6.58
C HIS A 102 -11.18 4.66 -6.14
N GLY A 103 -10.00 5.19 -6.43
CA GLY A 103 -9.57 6.54 -6.02
C GLY A 103 -9.09 6.66 -4.57
N GLY A 104 -9.24 5.60 -3.76
CA GLY A 104 -8.97 5.60 -2.32
C GLY A 104 -7.90 4.62 -1.86
N VAL A 105 -8.10 4.12 -0.65
CA VAL A 105 -7.23 3.16 0.03
C VAL A 105 -8.00 1.87 0.27
N LEU A 106 -7.43 0.75 -0.18
CA LEU A 106 -7.89 -0.59 0.18
C LEU A 106 -6.94 -1.16 1.24
N TYR A 107 -7.47 -1.36 2.43
CA TYR A 107 -6.72 -1.85 3.58
C TYR A 107 -7.05 -3.32 3.85
N VAL A 108 -6.03 -4.12 4.03
CA VAL A 108 -6.11 -5.55 4.34
C VAL A 108 -5.31 -5.82 5.60
N ASP A 109 -6.00 -6.16 6.68
CA ASP A 109 -5.33 -6.58 7.91
C ASP A 109 -4.98 -8.07 7.83
N GLU A 110 -3.79 -8.44 8.31
CA GLU A 110 -3.32 -9.83 8.34
C GLU A 110 -3.47 -10.52 6.96
N ILE A 111 -2.94 -9.88 5.90
CA ILE A 111 -3.09 -10.36 4.52
C ILE A 111 -2.57 -11.78 4.31
N ASN A 112 -1.61 -12.22 5.13
CA ASN A 112 -1.06 -13.58 5.13
C ASN A 112 -2.09 -14.66 5.51
N LEU A 113 -3.23 -14.27 6.10
CA LEU A 113 -4.32 -15.19 6.46
C LEU A 113 -5.38 -15.31 5.37
N LEU A 114 -5.32 -14.51 4.30
CA LEU A 114 -6.24 -14.60 3.18
C LEU A 114 -5.90 -15.79 2.27
N PRO A 115 -6.90 -16.37 1.60
CA PRO A 115 -6.66 -17.31 0.50
C PRO A 115 -5.85 -16.69 -0.63
N ASP A 116 -4.88 -17.44 -1.19
CA ASP A 116 -3.99 -16.95 -2.25
C ASP A 116 -4.76 -16.35 -3.44
N ALA A 117 -5.88 -16.96 -3.85
CA ALA A 117 -6.69 -16.48 -4.97
C ALA A 117 -7.24 -15.05 -4.74
N LEU A 118 -7.55 -14.69 -3.47
CA LEU A 118 -7.95 -13.33 -3.14
C LEU A 118 -6.75 -12.37 -3.22
N ILE A 119 -5.60 -12.79 -2.71
CA ILE A 119 -4.37 -11.98 -2.75
C ILE A 119 -3.94 -11.76 -4.20
N ASP A 120 -3.97 -12.78 -5.05
CA ASP A 120 -3.67 -12.68 -6.47
C ASP A 120 -4.57 -11.66 -7.17
N SER A 121 -5.88 -11.75 -6.97
CA SER A 121 -6.85 -10.81 -7.55
C SER A 121 -6.63 -9.37 -7.08
N LEU A 122 -6.29 -9.19 -5.79
CA LEU A 122 -5.94 -7.89 -5.21
C LEU A 122 -4.70 -7.27 -5.87
N LEU A 123 -3.63 -8.06 -5.98
CA LEU A 123 -2.35 -7.62 -6.52
C LEU A 123 -2.44 -7.34 -8.02
N ASP A 124 -3.23 -8.13 -8.78
CA ASP A 124 -3.49 -7.88 -10.19
C ASP A 124 -4.24 -6.56 -10.40
N ALA A 125 -5.29 -6.33 -9.63
CA ALA A 125 -6.04 -5.09 -9.69
C ALA A 125 -5.21 -3.88 -9.27
N ALA A 126 -4.38 -4.01 -8.21
CA ALA A 126 -3.49 -2.95 -7.74
C ALA A 126 -2.42 -2.58 -8.78
N ALA A 127 -1.87 -3.57 -9.50
CA ALA A 127 -0.85 -3.36 -10.50
C ALA A 127 -1.41 -2.79 -11.82
N SER A 128 -2.57 -3.30 -12.29
CA SER A 128 -3.18 -2.91 -13.56
C SER A 128 -4.05 -1.65 -13.45
N GLY A 129 -4.57 -1.36 -12.27
CA GLY A 129 -5.57 -0.30 -12.05
C GLY A 129 -6.94 -0.61 -12.62
N VAL A 130 -7.20 -1.87 -12.98
CA VAL A 130 -8.44 -2.34 -13.61
C VAL A 130 -8.82 -3.68 -13.00
N ASN A 131 -10.12 -3.89 -12.81
CA ASN A 131 -10.68 -5.19 -12.49
C ASN A 131 -11.54 -5.70 -13.64
N VAL A 132 -11.41 -7.00 -13.96
CA VAL A 132 -12.18 -7.68 -14.98
C VAL A 132 -12.95 -8.81 -14.31
N VAL A 133 -14.28 -8.82 -14.48
CA VAL A 133 -15.16 -9.84 -13.94
C VAL A 133 -15.72 -10.62 -15.12
N GLU A 134 -15.40 -11.90 -15.19
CA GLU A 134 -15.89 -12.79 -16.22
C GLU A 134 -16.82 -13.83 -15.62
N ARG A 135 -18.03 -13.97 -16.18
CA ARG A 135 -19.00 -14.97 -15.76
C ARG A 135 -19.88 -15.39 -16.94
N ASP A 136 -19.98 -16.68 -17.16
CA ASP A 136 -20.86 -17.30 -18.18
C ASP A 136 -20.69 -16.69 -19.60
N GLY A 137 -19.44 -16.41 -19.98
CA GLY A 137 -19.09 -15.82 -21.28
C GLY A 137 -19.30 -14.30 -21.38
N ILE A 138 -19.70 -13.65 -20.29
CA ILE A 138 -19.86 -12.20 -20.21
C ILE A 138 -18.69 -11.61 -19.43
N SER A 139 -18.06 -10.57 -20.00
CA SER A 139 -16.95 -9.86 -19.36
C SER A 139 -17.36 -8.44 -19.02
N HIS A 140 -17.13 -8.02 -17.77
CA HIS A 140 -17.32 -6.65 -17.31
C HIS A 140 -16.02 -6.08 -16.80
N ARG A 141 -15.63 -4.89 -17.27
CA ARG A 141 -14.40 -4.22 -16.92
C ARG A 141 -14.68 -2.87 -16.26
N HIS A 142 -14.02 -2.59 -15.13
CA HIS A 142 -14.12 -1.30 -14.47
C HIS A 142 -12.77 -0.85 -13.90
N ALA A 143 -12.64 0.47 -13.69
CA ALA A 143 -11.46 1.04 -13.05
C ALA A 143 -11.38 0.61 -11.58
N ALA A 144 -10.16 0.22 -11.16
CA ALA A 144 -9.84 -0.22 -9.80
C ALA A 144 -8.47 0.33 -9.36
N ARG A 145 -8.27 1.65 -9.51
CA ARG A 145 -7.05 2.34 -9.07
C ARG A 145 -7.21 2.72 -7.60
N PHE A 146 -6.44 2.12 -6.74
CA PHE A 146 -6.44 2.35 -5.28
C PHE A 146 -5.04 2.13 -4.71
N VAL A 147 -4.77 2.70 -3.56
CA VAL A 147 -3.58 2.39 -2.78
C VAL A 147 -3.85 1.12 -1.98
N LEU A 148 -3.17 0.04 -2.33
CA LEU A 148 -3.23 -1.21 -1.56
C LEU A 148 -2.31 -1.10 -0.35
N VAL A 149 -2.85 -1.33 0.84
CA VAL A 149 -2.09 -1.42 2.09
C VAL A 149 -2.41 -2.75 2.76
N GLY A 150 -1.47 -3.68 2.67
CA GLY A 150 -1.52 -4.96 3.38
C GLY A 150 -0.72 -4.90 4.67
N THR A 151 -1.21 -5.51 5.75
CA THR A 151 -0.44 -5.69 6.97
C THR A 151 -0.19 -7.17 7.25
N MET A 152 0.92 -7.46 7.90
CA MET A 152 1.28 -8.81 8.31
C MET A 152 1.99 -8.77 9.65
N ASN A 153 1.71 -9.77 10.50
CA ASN A 153 2.54 -10.10 11.64
C ASN A 153 3.37 -11.35 11.29
N PRO A 154 4.70 -11.26 11.22
CA PRO A 154 5.55 -12.42 10.88
C PRO A 154 5.41 -13.62 11.81
N GLU A 155 4.93 -13.40 13.05
CA GLU A 155 4.69 -14.47 14.02
C GLU A 155 3.47 -15.34 13.67
N GLU A 156 2.54 -14.81 12.87
CA GLU A 156 1.30 -15.49 12.48
C GLU A 156 1.40 -16.19 11.13
N GLY A 157 2.54 -16.12 10.50
CA GLY A 157 2.82 -16.72 9.20
C GLY A 157 3.43 -15.74 8.21
N THR A 158 3.89 -16.27 7.09
CA THR A 158 4.53 -15.48 6.02
C THR A 158 3.75 -15.64 4.72
N LEU A 159 3.79 -14.61 3.89
CA LEU A 159 3.31 -14.72 2.51
C LEU A 159 4.25 -15.61 1.70
N ARG A 160 3.69 -16.31 0.73
CA ARG A 160 4.48 -17.04 -0.26
C ARG A 160 5.39 -16.06 -1.02
N PRO A 161 6.62 -16.42 -1.35
CA PRO A 161 7.56 -15.54 -2.06
C PRO A 161 6.97 -14.93 -3.34
N GLN A 162 6.20 -15.72 -4.11
CA GLN A 162 5.55 -15.27 -5.35
C GLN A 162 4.52 -14.15 -5.14
N LEU A 163 3.82 -14.14 -3.99
CA LEU A 163 2.89 -13.07 -3.63
C LEU A 163 3.64 -11.85 -3.07
N LEU A 164 4.69 -12.12 -2.29
CA LEU A 164 5.53 -11.08 -1.71
C LEU A 164 6.20 -10.24 -2.81
N ASP A 165 6.73 -10.89 -3.86
CA ASP A 165 7.38 -10.23 -5.01
C ASP A 165 6.43 -9.35 -5.81
N ARG A 166 5.12 -9.50 -5.64
CA ARG A 166 4.12 -8.68 -6.34
C ARG A 166 3.80 -7.36 -5.62
N PHE A 167 4.16 -7.23 -4.34
CA PHE A 167 4.13 -5.94 -3.67
C PHE A 167 5.24 -5.03 -4.18
N GLY A 168 4.93 -3.75 -4.36
CA GLY A 168 5.91 -2.76 -4.77
C GLY A 168 6.82 -2.33 -3.62
N LEU A 169 6.23 -2.12 -2.46
CA LEU A 169 6.95 -1.63 -1.28
C LEU A 169 6.71 -2.57 -0.09
N CYS A 170 7.78 -2.88 0.64
CA CYS A 170 7.71 -3.62 1.89
C CYS A 170 8.38 -2.82 3.01
N VAL A 171 7.68 -2.65 4.13
CA VAL A 171 8.16 -1.91 5.31
C VAL A 171 8.14 -2.82 6.51
N GLN A 172 9.32 -3.03 7.10
CA GLN A 172 9.45 -3.78 8.35
C GLN A 172 9.46 -2.81 9.54
N LEU A 173 8.39 -2.86 10.33
CA LEU A 173 8.27 -2.10 11.56
C LEU A 173 8.95 -2.86 12.70
N ARG A 174 9.71 -2.12 13.49
CA ARG A 174 10.31 -2.64 14.71
C ARG A 174 9.74 -1.91 15.92
N ASN A 175 9.86 -2.54 17.08
CA ASN A 175 9.55 -1.86 18.33
C ASN A 175 10.50 -0.65 18.49
N ILE A 176 9.94 0.47 18.91
CA ILE A 176 10.69 1.69 19.16
C ILE A 176 11.55 1.47 20.39
N GLY A 177 12.87 1.52 20.18
CA GLY A 177 13.86 1.29 21.23
C GLY A 177 14.21 2.55 22.04
N ASP A 178 13.97 3.73 21.48
CA ASP A 178 14.20 5.00 22.17
C ASP A 178 13.03 5.33 23.09
N ALA A 179 13.33 5.51 24.39
CA ALA A 179 12.34 5.81 25.40
C ALA A 179 11.69 7.20 25.21
N ALA A 180 12.44 8.19 24.74
CA ALA A 180 11.93 9.54 24.52
C ALA A 180 10.96 9.57 23.34
N GLU A 181 11.32 8.92 22.23
CA GLU A 181 10.46 8.76 21.05
C GLU A 181 9.18 8.01 21.40
N ARG A 182 9.30 6.89 22.12
CA ARG A 182 8.15 6.11 22.59
C ARG A 182 7.21 6.93 23.47
N GLN A 183 7.77 7.72 24.40
CA GLN A 183 7.01 8.62 25.26
C GLN A 183 6.28 9.70 24.44
N ALA A 184 6.92 10.28 23.44
CA ALA A 184 6.32 11.29 22.56
C ALA A 184 5.09 10.72 21.82
N ILE A 185 5.19 9.50 21.29
CA ILE A 185 4.09 8.81 20.59
C ILE A 185 2.92 8.55 21.54
N VAL A 186 3.22 8.03 22.73
CA VAL A 186 2.17 7.75 23.74
C VAL A 186 1.47 9.05 24.16
N ARG A 187 2.22 10.13 24.41
CA ARG A 187 1.65 11.45 24.74
C ARG A 187 0.76 11.99 23.62
N ALA A 188 1.21 11.89 22.38
CA ALA A 188 0.41 12.30 21.22
C ALA A 188 -0.89 11.51 21.12
N ARG A 189 -0.84 10.20 21.36
CA ARG A 189 -2.03 9.35 21.36
C ARG A 189 -3.01 9.71 22.48
N LEU A 190 -2.52 9.87 23.71
CA LEU A 190 -3.36 10.27 24.85
C LEU A 190 -3.98 11.65 24.65
N ALA A 191 -3.23 12.60 24.13
CA ALA A 191 -3.75 13.94 23.81
C ALA A 191 -4.87 13.89 22.76
N PHE A 192 -4.72 13.02 21.74
CA PHE A 192 -5.76 12.79 20.75
C PHE A 192 -7.00 12.11 21.38
N ASP A 193 -6.84 11.13 22.26
CA ASP A 193 -7.97 10.44 22.90
C ASP A 193 -8.78 11.36 23.82
N VAL A 194 -8.14 12.36 24.43
CA VAL A 194 -8.81 13.36 25.30
C VAL A 194 -9.59 14.39 24.47
N ASP A 195 -8.99 14.92 23.40
CA ASP A 195 -9.62 15.92 22.53
C ASP A 195 -9.24 15.68 21.06
N PRO A 196 -9.93 14.79 20.36
CA PRO A 196 -9.64 14.49 18.95
C PRO A 196 -9.78 15.71 18.03
N GLN A 197 -10.75 16.58 18.29
CA GLN A 197 -11.00 17.76 17.45
C GLN A 197 -9.94 18.82 17.63
N GLY A 198 -9.59 19.18 18.86
CA GLY A 198 -8.53 20.14 19.16
C GLY A 198 -7.16 19.64 18.74
N PHE A 199 -6.90 18.31 18.87
CA PHE A 199 -5.66 17.71 18.38
C PHE A 199 -5.55 17.83 16.87
N ARG A 200 -6.61 17.53 16.11
CA ARG A 200 -6.63 17.72 14.65
C ARG A 200 -6.47 19.18 14.25
N ALA A 201 -7.13 20.11 14.95
CA ALA A 201 -6.99 21.52 14.66
C ALA A 201 -5.53 22.01 14.77
N LYS A 202 -4.78 21.50 15.73
CA LYS A 202 -3.34 21.82 15.89
C LYS A 202 -2.48 21.33 14.71
N HIS A 203 -2.89 20.25 14.03
CA HIS A 203 -2.15 19.67 12.91
C HIS A 203 -2.76 20.01 11.55
N ALA A 204 -3.86 20.79 11.52
CA ALA A 204 -4.64 21.05 10.31
C ALA A 204 -3.83 21.72 9.19
N GLN A 205 -2.93 22.66 9.54
CA GLN A 205 -2.07 23.31 8.56
C GLN A 205 -1.08 22.31 7.95
N ALA A 206 -0.38 21.52 8.75
CA ALA A 206 0.57 20.52 8.27
C ALA A 206 -0.12 19.42 7.42
N GLU A 207 -1.34 19.03 7.79
CA GLU A 207 -2.18 18.14 6.99
C GLU A 207 -2.52 18.75 5.63
N ALA A 208 -2.95 20.00 5.60
CA ALA A 208 -3.31 20.69 4.36
C ALA A 208 -2.11 20.88 3.43
N GLU A 209 -0.95 21.26 3.97
CA GLU A 209 0.30 21.37 3.22
C GLU A 209 0.70 20.01 2.62
N LEU A 210 0.64 18.94 3.41
CA LEU A 210 0.98 17.60 2.96
C LEU A 210 0.00 17.11 1.90
N ALA A 211 -1.30 17.36 2.06
CA ALA A 211 -2.32 17.03 1.08
C ALA A 211 -2.12 17.77 -0.24
N ALA A 212 -1.78 19.07 -0.18
CA ALA A 212 -1.51 19.88 -1.38
C ALA A 212 -0.29 19.34 -2.15
N VAL A 213 0.81 19.02 -1.43
CA VAL A 213 2.00 18.40 -2.03
C VAL A 213 1.66 17.07 -2.68
N LEU A 214 0.85 16.24 -2.01
CA LEU A 214 0.44 14.93 -2.52
C LEU A 214 -0.39 15.06 -3.82
N VAL A 215 -1.33 16.00 -3.87
CA VAL A 215 -2.13 16.27 -5.07
C VAL A 215 -1.26 16.73 -6.23
N ALA A 216 -0.33 17.67 -5.97
CA ALA A 216 0.61 18.15 -6.99
C ALA A 216 1.52 17.03 -7.51
N ALA A 217 2.04 16.19 -6.61
CA ALA A 217 2.88 15.05 -6.96
C ALA A 217 2.13 14.01 -7.81
N ARG A 218 0.88 13.70 -7.48
CA ARG A 218 0.01 12.82 -8.29
C ARG A 218 -0.19 13.36 -9.71
N ALA A 219 -0.45 14.66 -9.83
CA ALA A 219 -0.60 15.31 -11.13
C ALA A 219 0.68 15.23 -11.97
N ALA A 220 1.85 15.49 -11.35
CA ALA A 220 3.15 15.40 -12.01
C ALA A 220 3.48 13.97 -12.46
N VAL A 221 3.13 12.95 -11.67
CA VAL A 221 3.34 11.53 -12.07
C VAL A 221 2.37 11.11 -13.17
N ALA A 222 1.17 11.65 -13.20
CA ALA A 222 0.19 11.35 -14.26
C ALA A 222 0.64 11.89 -15.64
N ASP A 223 1.42 12.98 -15.65
CA ASP A 223 2.03 13.50 -16.88
C ASP A 223 3.32 12.73 -17.21
N ALA A 224 3.23 11.84 -18.20
CA ALA A 224 4.36 11.02 -18.63
C ALA A 224 5.54 11.86 -19.19
N SER A 225 5.30 13.09 -19.63
CA SER A 225 6.31 14.00 -20.19
C SER A 225 7.01 14.83 -19.13
N ALA A 226 6.42 15.00 -17.95
CA ALA A 226 6.93 15.90 -16.90
C ALA A 226 8.18 15.39 -16.21
N LEU A 227 8.44 14.08 -16.21
CA LEU A 227 9.56 13.46 -15.50
C LEU A 227 10.20 12.37 -16.39
N SER A 228 11.40 12.64 -16.89
CA SER A 228 12.25 11.68 -17.56
C SER A 228 13.37 11.20 -16.62
N TYR A 229 13.81 9.97 -16.80
CA TYR A 229 14.99 9.45 -16.10
C TYR A 229 16.23 9.69 -16.97
N SER A 230 17.34 10.13 -16.36
CA SER A 230 18.63 10.14 -17.01
C SER A 230 19.19 8.72 -17.09
N ASP A 231 20.12 8.50 -18.02
CA ASP A 231 20.80 7.20 -18.17
C ASP A 231 21.52 6.81 -16.87
N ASP A 232 22.11 7.77 -16.15
CA ASP A 232 22.75 7.55 -14.85
C ASP A 232 21.79 6.95 -13.81
N VAL A 233 20.51 7.37 -13.80
CA VAL A 233 19.51 6.83 -12.88
C VAL A 233 19.18 5.38 -13.27
N HIS A 234 19.04 5.08 -14.56
CA HIS A 234 18.81 3.72 -15.02
C HIS A 234 19.99 2.80 -14.65
N GLU A 235 21.22 3.26 -14.87
CA GLU A 235 22.44 2.51 -14.53
C GLU A 235 22.55 2.28 -13.02
N ALA A 236 22.29 3.30 -12.21
CA ALA A 236 22.32 3.18 -10.75
C ALA A 236 21.28 2.18 -10.24
N VAL A 237 20.05 2.21 -10.76
CA VAL A 237 18.99 1.26 -10.40
C VAL A 237 19.38 -0.16 -10.80
N GLY A 238 19.82 -0.37 -12.05
CA GLY A 238 20.25 -1.69 -12.51
C GLY A 238 21.40 -2.25 -11.67
N THR A 239 22.39 -1.42 -11.34
CA THR A 239 23.52 -1.81 -10.49
C THR A 239 23.06 -2.24 -9.09
N LEU A 240 22.12 -1.49 -8.49
CA LEU A 240 21.56 -1.84 -7.17
C LEU A 240 20.77 -3.14 -7.21
N CYS A 241 19.96 -3.37 -8.25
CA CYS A 241 19.19 -4.60 -8.41
C CYS A 241 20.10 -5.82 -8.59
N ILE A 242 21.14 -5.71 -9.40
CA ILE A 242 22.16 -6.75 -9.59
C ILE A 242 22.91 -7.03 -8.28
N ALA A 243 23.37 -5.99 -7.58
CA ALA A 243 24.08 -6.13 -6.31
C ALA A 243 23.21 -6.76 -5.21
N SER A 244 21.88 -6.54 -5.29
CA SER A 244 20.89 -7.10 -4.36
C SER A 244 20.43 -8.51 -4.78
N GLN A 245 20.92 -9.04 -5.89
CA GLN A 245 20.54 -10.35 -6.43
C GLN A 245 19.02 -10.52 -6.59
N VAL A 246 18.35 -9.49 -7.11
CA VAL A 246 16.91 -9.51 -7.32
C VAL A 246 16.58 -10.25 -8.61
N ASP A 247 15.59 -11.16 -8.53
CA ASP A 247 15.12 -11.88 -9.72
C ASP A 247 14.18 -11.01 -10.56
N GLY A 248 14.42 -10.99 -11.89
CA GLY A 248 13.60 -10.27 -12.85
C GLY A 248 13.78 -8.74 -12.80
N LEU A 249 12.97 -8.02 -13.59
CA LEU A 249 13.06 -6.56 -13.77
C LEU A 249 12.00 -5.78 -12.99
N ARG A 250 11.19 -6.45 -12.19
CA ARG A 250 10.10 -5.78 -11.43
C ARG A 250 10.63 -4.77 -10.42
N ALA A 251 11.72 -5.12 -9.75
CA ALA A 251 12.35 -4.26 -8.76
C ALA A 251 12.89 -2.98 -9.41
N ASP A 252 13.51 -3.09 -10.59
CA ASP A 252 13.98 -1.94 -11.36
C ASP A 252 12.83 -0.97 -11.67
N LEU A 253 11.70 -1.51 -12.14
CA LEU A 253 10.50 -0.70 -12.43
C LEU A 253 9.93 -0.04 -11.18
N VAL A 254 9.87 -0.75 -10.04
CA VAL A 254 9.38 -0.20 -8.78
C VAL A 254 10.32 0.89 -8.27
N MET A 255 11.64 0.68 -8.36
CA MET A 255 12.63 1.68 -7.94
C MET A 255 12.55 2.95 -8.79
N LEU A 256 12.45 2.83 -10.11
CA LEU A 256 12.28 3.96 -11.02
C LEU A 256 10.97 4.71 -10.72
N ARG A 257 9.85 4.01 -10.59
CA ARG A 257 8.57 4.62 -10.23
C ARG A 257 8.62 5.31 -8.87
N SER A 258 9.26 4.68 -7.88
CA SER A 258 9.43 5.27 -6.54
C SER A 258 10.30 6.53 -6.57
N ALA A 259 11.37 6.52 -7.36
CA ALA A 259 12.21 7.70 -7.58
C ALA A 259 11.39 8.83 -8.23
N ARG A 260 10.61 8.53 -9.26
CA ARG A 260 9.70 9.48 -9.92
C ARG A 260 8.69 10.06 -8.94
N ALA A 261 8.03 9.21 -8.16
CA ALA A 261 7.08 9.64 -7.14
C ALA A 261 7.75 10.52 -6.08
N GLY A 262 9.00 10.23 -5.69
CA GLY A 262 9.78 11.01 -4.74
C GLY A 262 10.26 12.36 -5.29
N CYS A 263 10.56 12.45 -6.59
CA CYS A 263 11.03 13.69 -7.23
C CYS A 263 9.90 14.67 -7.59
N SER A 264 8.65 14.22 -7.63
CA SER A 264 7.49 14.99 -8.14
C SER A 264 7.03 16.18 -7.27
N GLY A 265 7.88 16.70 -6.39
CA GLY A 265 7.62 17.90 -5.58
C GLY A 265 8.05 17.80 -4.12
N TRP A 266 8.58 16.67 -3.70
CA TRP A 266 9.02 16.45 -2.33
C TRP A 266 10.43 16.98 -2.09
N ARG A 267 10.55 18.27 -1.77
CA ARG A 267 11.76 18.83 -1.16
C ARG A 267 11.81 18.57 0.36
N VAL A 268 11.42 17.40 0.80
CA VAL A 268 11.71 16.99 2.16
C VAL A 268 13.09 16.34 2.12
N PRO A 269 14.07 16.79 2.93
CA PRO A 269 15.32 16.08 3.10
C PRO A 269 14.99 14.76 3.82
N MET A 270 14.62 13.77 3.05
CA MET A 270 14.37 12.44 3.59
C MET A 270 15.61 11.60 3.33
N PRO A 271 16.21 11.00 4.37
CA PRO A 271 17.19 9.97 4.15
C PRO A 271 16.52 8.92 3.24
N LEU A 272 17.16 8.61 2.10
CA LEU A 272 16.72 7.52 1.24
C LEU A 272 16.47 6.31 2.15
N PRO A 273 15.25 5.79 2.23
CA PRO A 273 15.01 4.64 3.08
C PRO A 273 15.87 3.50 2.53
N ARG A 274 16.37 2.68 3.43
CA ARG A 274 16.74 1.33 3.05
C ARG A 274 15.42 0.60 2.78
N LEU A 275 14.81 0.85 1.63
CA LEU A 275 13.71 0.06 1.10
C LEU A 275 14.30 -1.34 0.91
N ARG A 276 13.96 -2.27 1.78
CA ARG A 276 14.20 -3.66 1.49
C ARG A 276 13.21 -4.02 0.40
N LEU A 277 13.72 -4.26 -0.79
CA LEU A 277 12.97 -4.95 -1.82
C LEU A 277 12.59 -6.34 -1.27
N PRO A 278 11.39 -6.85 -1.57
CA PRO A 278 10.92 -8.12 -1.02
C PRO A 278 11.92 -9.28 -1.18
N ALA A 279 12.70 -9.31 -2.25
CA ALA A 279 13.73 -10.30 -2.50
C ALA A 279 14.94 -10.21 -1.55
N CYS A 280 15.17 -9.10 -0.83
CA CYS A 280 16.34 -8.94 0.05
C CYS A 280 16.16 -9.52 1.45
N ALA A 281 14.97 -9.99 1.84
CA ALA A 281 14.73 -10.50 3.19
C ALA A 281 15.42 -11.84 3.44
N ASP A 282 15.65 -12.67 2.41
CA ASP A 282 16.15 -14.04 2.55
C ASP A 282 17.64 -14.25 2.26
N ALA A 283 18.32 -13.30 1.62
CA ALA A 283 19.73 -13.49 1.28
C ALA A 283 20.68 -13.57 2.50
N ALA A 284 20.25 -13.01 3.66
CA ALA A 284 21.05 -13.05 4.89
C ALA A 284 20.83 -14.32 5.74
N THR A 285 19.79 -15.12 5.44
CA THR A 285 19.43 -16.31 6.22
C THR A 285 19.54 -17.63 5.46
N ARG A 286 19.83 -17.60 4.15
CA ARG A 286 20.10 -18.86 3.43
C ARG A 286 21.42 -19.46 3.88
N PRO A 287 21.46 -20.68 4.46
CA PRO A 287 22.70 -21.37 4.72
C PRO A 287 23.41 -21.59 3.38
N ARG A 288 24.68 -21.17 3.30
CA ARG A 288 25.53 -21.42 2.14
C ARG A 288 25.46 -22.90 1.76
N PRO A 289 25.21 -23.27 0.50
CA PRO A 289 25.30 -24.66 0.08
C PRO A 289 26.69 -25.19 0.44
N ARG A 290 26.74 -26.25 1.20
CA ARG A 290 27.99 -26.93 1.52
C ARG A 290 28.61 -27.38 0.19
N ALA A 291 29.81 -26.90 -0.05
CA ALA A 291 30.64 -27.33 -1.18
C ALA A 291 30.75 -28.87 -1.19
N GLY A 292 30.67 -29.41 -2.36
CA GLY A 292 30.55 -30.76 -2.80
C GLY A 292 31.15 -31.85 -1.91
N ARG A 293 30.45 -32.96 -1.82
CA ARG A 293 31.08 -34.26 -1.73
C ARG A 293 31.09 -34.90 -3.10
N ASP A 294 32.31 -35.16 -3.55
CA ASP A 294 32.59 -35.95 -4.75
C ASP A 294 31.80 -37.26 -4.74
N TRP A 295 31.09 -37.52 -5.84
CA TRP A 295 30.64 -38.85 -6.18
C TRP A 295 31.71 -39.52 -7.03
N ARG A 296 32.37 -40.52 -6.44
CA ARG A 296 33.01 -41.60 -7.21
C ARG A 296 32.05 -42.79 -7.29
#